data_b1b7b59b44a13f372dbad3ecfde804ca
#
_entry.id   b1b7b59b44a13f372dbad3ecfde804ca
#
_cell.length_a   1.000
_cell.length_b   1.000
_cell.length_c   1.000
_cell.angle_alpha   90.00
_cell.angle_beta   90.00
_cell.angle_gamma   90.00
#
_symmetry.space_group_name_H-M   'P 1'
#
loop_
_entity.id
_entity.type
_entity.pdbx_description
1 polymer ?
#
loop_
_entity_poly.entity_id
_entity_poly.type
_entity_poly.pdbx_seq_one_letter_code
_entity_poly.pdbx_strand_id
1 'polypeptide(L)'
;MEKNHLYFGDNLGILRQYIADESVDLVYLDPPFNSNRNYSVIFNKQGASGEAASAQIEAFEDTWHWTHTTAQQFSEFATTAPGAVADALTAFRTMLGENDAMAYLVNMAPRLVELHRVLKPTGSLYLHCDPTMSHYLKVLLDGIFDVRNFRNEIIWERVAAKGSKMKRLPANHDVILAYAKSKDAKWYEITTPYDPDDLDAKTATKYRHVDEDGRRYRLGPLLHPEQGKRPNLHYELLGVTRTWRWEKPRMEKAVAEGRVVQSAPGKVPEQVMYLDEQKGRLTGDVWTDVNVLNSQAAERLGYPTQKPLALLERIIEATTDPGDVVLDPFCGCGTTVDAAQKLGRRWIGIDITYISVDLIIKRLEHTYGDAIRETFEVTGIPQDLAAAQALFDRDPFEFERWAVSLIGAQPNAKQVGDKGIDGVGRFMLDGKGGVGKFLVSVKGGKTLNPGMVRDLQGTVKAQDAAMGILISLTEPTRGVTDAIHHGGVWTHPVTRTAFPVLQHVTIKDLMQGKRPQLPPTMFKPYIEAKKQKPKQVADGLFPL
;
A
#
# COMPACT_ATOMS: atom_id res chain seq x y z
N MET A 1 -24.29 -4.31 -6.93
CA MET A 1 -23.32 -3.31 -6.43
C MET A 1 -22.23 -3.16 -7.48
N GLU A 2 -21.76 -1.96 -7.69
CA GLU A 2 -20.64 -1.68 -8.58
C GLU A 2 -19.36 -2.28 -7.98
N LYS A 3 -18.58 -3.03 -8.79
CA LYS A 3 -17.41 -3.75 -8.31
C LYS A 3 -16.22 -2.82 -8.07
N ASN A 4 -15.31 -3.24 -7.22
CA ASN A 4 -13.98 -2.65 -7.10
C ASN A 4 -13.13 -3.01 -8.32
N HIS A 5 -12.06 -2.25 -8.57
CA HIS A 5 -11.21 -2.48 -9.75
C HIS A 5 -9.73 -2.54 -9.37
N LEU A 6 -9.05 -3.54 -9.92
CA LEU A 6 -7.60 -3.67 -9.87
C LEU A 6 -7.05 -3.67 -11.30
N TYR A 7 -6.22 -2.69 -11.63
CA TYR A 7 -5.66 -2.54 -12.97
C TYR A 7 -4.17 -2.91 -12.99
N PHE A 8 -3.80 -3.70 -13.98
CA PHE A 8 -2.41 -3.98 -14.33
C PHE A 8 -1.99 -3.14 -15.52
N GLY A 9 -1.04 -2.24 -15.36
CA GLY A 9 -0.49 -1.41 -16.43
C GLY A 9 -0.06 -0.01 -15.98
N ASP A 10 0.36 0.83 -16.94
CA ASP A 10 0.74 2.21 -16.65
C ASP A 10 -0.48 3.03 -16.21
N ASN A 11 -0.33 3.66 -15.05
CA ASN A 11 -1.42 4.39 -14.41
C ASN A 11 -1.88 5.62 -15.22
N LEU A 12 -1.01 6.30 -15.96
CA LEU A 12 -1.41 7.45 -16.77
C LEU A 12 -2.39 7.05 -17.87
N GLY A 13 -2.09 5.95 -18.58
CA GLY A 13 -2.98 5.39 -19.60
C GLY A 13 -4.31 4.92 -18.99
N ILE A 14 -4.26 4.24 -17.86
CA ILE A 14 -5.45 3.74 -17.16
C ILE A 14 -6.32 4.89 -16.64
N LEU A 15 -5.74 5.92 -16.02
CA LEU A 15 -6.47 7.10 -15.56
C LEU A 15 -7.24 7.77 -16.70
N ARG A 16 -6.61 7.92 -17.86
CA ARG A 16 -7.24 8.54 -19.05
C ARG A 16 -8.33 7.71 -19.69
N GLN A 17 -8.14 6.40 -19.72
CA GLN A 17 -9.02 5.49 -20.48
C GLN A 17 -10.20 4.95 -19.66
N TYR A 18 -9.99 4.69 -18.37
CA TYR A 18 -10.95 3.93 -17.58
C TYR A 18 -11.54 4.68 -16.40
N ILE A 19 -10.91 5.77 -15.94
CA ILE A 19 -11.40 6.48 -14.75
C ILE A 19 -12.09 7.77 -15.19
N ALA A 20 -13.39 7.84 -14.90
CA ALA A 20 -14.23 8.97 -15.25
C ALA A 20 -13.86 10.23 -14.46
N ASP A 21 -14.20 11.40 -15.01
CA ASP A 21 -14.10 12.68 -14.32
C ASP A 21 -14.95 12.65 -13.04
N GLU A 22 -14.43 13.27 -11.99
CA GLU A 22 -15.16 13.48 -10.73
C GLU A 22 -15.83 12.22 -10.16
N SER A 23 -15.15 11.06 -10.27
CA SER A 23 -15.65 9.76 -9.82
C SER A 23 -15.02 9.26 -8.52
N VAL A 24 -13.93 9.87 -8.06
CA VAL A 24 -13.10 9.43 -6.93
C VAL A 24 -13.24 10.39 -5.75
N ASP A 25 -13.40 9.85 -4.53
CA ASP A 25 -13.53 10.65 -3.31
C ASP A 25 -12.19 10.89 -2.63
N LEU A 26 -11.27 9.93 -2.69
CA LEU A 26 -9.93 10.04 -2.13
C LEU A 26 -8.89 9.46 -3.08
N VAL A 27 -7.85 10.21 -3.33
CA VAL A 27 -6.60 9.70 -3.93
C VAL A 27 -5.52 9.65 -2.86
N TYR A 28 -4.98 8.46 -2.62
CA TYR A 28 -3.71 8.29 -1.93
C TYR A 28 -2.70 7.75 -2.92
N LEU A 29 -1.53 8.34 -2.98
CA LEU A 29 -0.46 7.85 -3.84
C LEU A 29 0.89 7.87 -3.13
N ASP A 30 1.66 6.79 -3.34
CA ASP A 30 3.00 6.55 -2.80
C ASP A 30 3.93 6.19 -3.98
N PRO A 31 4.24 7.17 -4.86
CA PRO A 31 5.04 6.92 -6.05
C PRO A 31 6.49 6.61 -5.67
N PRO A 32 7.29 6.00 -6.56
CA PRO A 32 8.72 5.85 -6.37
C PRO A 32 9.37 7.20 -5.98
N PHE A 33 10.25 7.20 -4.96
CA PHE A 33 10.79 8.45 -4.39
C PHE A 33 11.98 9.01 -5.16
N ASN A 34 12.42 8.35 -6.22
CA ASN A 34 13.63 8.70 -6.98
C ASN A 34 14.91 8.71 -6.11
N SER A 35 14.99 7.77 -5.15
CA SER A 35 16.05 7.70 -4.16
C SER A 35 17.30 6.95 -4.63
N ASN A 36 17.38 6.56 -5.92
CA ASN A 36 18.41 5.68 -6.49
C ASN A 36 18.52 4.32 -5.78
N ARG A 37 17.39 3.78 -5.31
CA ARG A 37 17.31 2.47 -4.68
C ARG A 37 16.39 1.56 -5.48
N ASN A 38 16.93 0.43 -5.92
CA ASN A 38 16.11 -0.63 -6.49
C ASN A 38 15.38 -1.37 -5.35
N TYR A 39 14.08 -1.45 -5.42
CA TYR A 39 13.28 -2.20 -4.45
C TYR A 39 13.19 -3.66 -4.85
N SER A 40 13.58 -4.51 -3.92
CA SER A 40 13.59 -5.95 -4.11
C SER A 40 12.65 -6.62 -3.13
N VAL A 41 11.79 -7.52 -3.61
CA VAL A 41 10.91 -8.33 -2.76
C VAL A 41 11.72 -9.46 -2.16
N ILE A 42 11.80 -9.50 -0.83
CA ILE A 42 12.53 -10.54 -0.09
C ILE A 42 11.56 -11.68 0.22
N PHE A 43 11.80 -12.83 -0.39
CA PHE A 43 11.09 -14.06 -0.04
C PHE A 43 11.84 -14.77 1.08
N ASN A 44 11.30 -14.72 2.30
CA ASN A 44 11.92 -15.34 3.45
C ASN A 44 11.94 -16.87 3.33
N LYS A 45 13.11 -17.45 3.64
CA LYS A 45 13.24 -18.87 3.97
C LYS A 45 12.79 -19.08 5.41
N GLN A 46 11.74 -19.84 5.63
CA GLN A 46 11.57 -20.49 6.93
C GLN A 46 12.45 -21.75 6.96
N GLY A 47 13.43 -21.78 7.85
CA GLY A 47 14.01 -23.02 8.36
C GLY A 47 15.34 -23.50 7.80
N ALA A 48 16.23 -22.65 7.27
CA ALA A 48 17.60 -23.08 6.99
C ALA A 48 18.62 -22.13 7.63
N SER A 49 19.33 -22.63 8.62
CA SER A 49 20.58 -22.05 9.10
C SER A 49 21.65 -22.23 8.01
N GLY A 50 22.22 -21.16 7.52
CA GLY A 50 23.39 -21.12 6.63
C GLY A 50 23.09 -20.68 5.22
N GLU A 51 23.69 -19.58 4.82
CA GLU A 51 24.07 -19.07 3.48
C GLU A 51 23.22 -19.37 2.23
N ALA A 52 21.94 -19.64 2.37
CA ALA A 52 21.06 -19.70 1.22
C ALA A 52 20.48 -18.32 0.96
N ALA A 53 21.11 -17.60 0.03
CA ALA A 53 20.68 -16.28 -0.43
C ALA A 53 19.16 -16.16 -0.49
N SER A 54 18.61 -15.20 0.26
CA SER A 54 17.24 -14.75 0.09
C SER A 54 17.07 -14.40 -1.39
N ALA A 55 16.18 -15.09 -2.11
CA ALA A 55 15.88 -14.70 -3.47
C ALA A 55 15.21 -13.33 -3.42
N GLN A 56 15.88 -12.37 -3.96
CA GLN A 56 15.47 -10.98 -4.00
C GLN A 56 14.93 -10.71 -5.40
N ILE A 57 13.66 -10.34 -5.52
CA ILE A 57 13.11 -9.90 -6.80
C ILE A 57 13.02 -8.38 -6.76
N GLU A 58 13.62 -7.77 -7.76
CA GLU A 58 13.49 -6.34 -7.99
C GLU A 58 12.07 -6.05 -8.45
N ALA A 59 11.28 -5.39 -7.62
CA ALA A 59 9.88 -5.12 -7.92
C ALA A 59 9.75 -3.99 -8.95
N PHE A 60 10.61 -2.98 -8.85
CA PHE A 60 10.69 -1.84 -9.79
C PHE A 60 11.96 -1.02 -9.52
N GLU A 61 12.40 -0.26 -10.53
CA GLU A 61 13.41 0.79 -10.33
C GLU A 61 12.75 2.01 -9.67
N ASP A 62 13.36 2.50 -8.59
CA ASP A 62 12.92 3.69 -7.87
C ASP A 62 13.35 5.00 -8.54
N THR A 63 13.92 4.90 -9.76
CA THR A 63 14.54 6.07 -10.40
C THR A 63 14.11 6.17 -11.85
N TRP A 64 13.55 7.31 -12.22
CA TRP A 64 13.36 7.70 -13.61
C TRP A 64 14.58 8.45 -14.13
N HIS A 65 15.11 8.03 -15.27
CA HIS A 65 16.28 8.63 -15.87
C HIS A 65 15.90 9.65 -16.97
N TRP A 66 16.69 10.71 -17.06
CA TRP A 66 16.53 11.65 -18.16
C TRP A 66 17.01 11.02 -19.47
N THR A 67 16.11 10.89 -20.41
CA THR A 67 16.34 10.29 -21.73
C THR A 67 15.79 11.22 -22.82
N HIS A 68 16.09 10.91 -24.09
CA HIS A 68 15.50 11.61 -25.24
C HIS A 68 13.96 11.53 -25.20
N THR A 69 13.39 10.39 -24.81
CA THR A 69 11.95 10.20 -24.63
C THR A 69 11.39 11.12 -23.55
N THR A 70 12.09 11.28 -22.43
CA THR A 70 11.67 12.20 -21.36
C THR A 70 11.69 13.65 -21.82
N ALA A 71 12.71 14.04 -22.61
CA ALA A 71 12.78 15.38 -23.19
C ALA A 71 11.61 15.65 -24.17
N GLN A 72 11.22 14.66 -24.97
CA GLN A 72 10.05 14.75 -25.85
C GLN A 72 8.75 14.85 -25.03
N GLN A 73 8.56 14.00 -24.02
CA GLN A 73 7.40 14.05 -23.10
C GLN A 73 7.28 15.42 -22.42
N PHE A 74 8.40 15.99 -21.96
CA PHE A 74 8.41 17.35 -21.42
C PHE A 74 7.89 18.36 -22.44
N SER A 75 8.40 18.33 -23.67
CA SER A 75 8.03 19.30 -24.71
C SER A 75 6.55 19.19 -25.09
N GLU A 76 6.04 17.97 -25.25
CA GLU A 76 4.63 17.70 -25.55
C GLU A 76 3.72 18.14 -24.40
N PHE A 77 4.07 17.78 -23.16
CA PHE A 77 3.25 18.11 -22.01
C PHE A 77 3.26 19.60 -21.67
N ALA A 78 4.40 20.27 -21.79
CA ALA A 78 4.49 21.72 -21.54
C ALA A 78 3.61 22.55 -22.50
N THR A 79 3.26 22.02 -23.69
CA THR A 79 2.34 22.70 -24.63
C THR A 79 0.86 22.47 -24.30
N THR A 80 0.52 21.42 -23.55
CA THR A 80 -0.88 20.99 -23.27
C THR A 80 -1.27 21.12 -21.82
N ALA A 81 -0.29 21.26 -20.91
CA ALA A 81 -0.52 21.38 -19.48
C ALA A 81 -1.20 22.70 -19.09
N PRO A 82 -1.90 22.75 -17.94
CA PRO A 82 -2.31 24.02 -17.35
C PRO A 82 -1.12 24.99 -17.20
N GLY A 83 -1.31 26.27 -17.52
CA GLY A 83 -0.22 27.26 -17.61
C GLY A 83 0.70 27.27 -16.38
N ALA A 84 0.16 27.27 -15.16
CA ALA A 84 0.95 27.24 -13.94
C ALA A 84 1.84 25.97 -13.81
N VAL A 85 1.39 24.82 -14.32
CA VAL A 85 2.15 23.57 -14.33
C VAL A 85 3.27 23.60 -15.37
N ALA A 86 2.96 24.13 -16.58
CA ALA A 86 3.95 24.31 -17.65
C ALA A 86 5.06 25.28 -17.21
N ASP A 87 4.70 26.39 -16.57
CA ASP A 87 5.62 27.38 -16.04
C ASP A 87 6.52 26.79 -14.95
N ALA A 88 5.94 26.03 -14.00
CA ALA A 88 6.68 25.36 -12.93
C ALA A 88 7.69 24.34 -13.49
N LEU A 89 7.28 23.48 -14.44
CA LEU A 89 8.17 22.51 -15.06
C LEU A 89 9.29 23.19 -15.86
N THR A 90 9.01 24.30 -16.55
CA THR A 90 10.02 25.07 -17.29
C THR A 90 11.04 25.70 -16.32
N ALA A 91 10.57 26.26 -15.20
CA ALA A 91 11.43 26.79 -14.15
C ALA A 91 12.30 25.69 -13.53
N PHE A 92 11.72 24.52 -13.24
CA PHE A 92 12.47 23.38 -12.71
C PHE A 92 13.53 22.88 -13.68
N ARG A 93 13.23 22.77 -14.98
CA ARG A 93 14.21 22.39 -15.99
C ARG A 93 15.38 23.37 -16.03
N THR A 94 15.08 24.67 -15.94
CA THR A 94 16.12 25.73 -15.90
C THR A 94 16.99 25.61 -14.64
N MET A 95 16.39 25.30 -13.49
CA MET A 95 17.06 25.26 -12.20
C MET A 95 17.80 23.94 -11.94
N LEU A 96 17.18 22.81 -12.24
CA LEU A 96 17.71 21.47 -11.98
C LEU A 96 18.59 20.95 -13.12
N GLY A 97 18.33 21.40 -14.36
CA GLY A 97 18.92 20.81 -15.55
C GLY A 97 18.24 19.49 -15.93
N GLU A 98 18.84 18.79 -16.87
CA GLU A 98 18.36 17.52 -17.43
C GLU A 98 18.94 16.34 -16.62
N ASN A 99 18.27 15.98 -15.55
CA ASN A 99 18.69 14.94 -14.61
C ASN A 99 17.49 14.08 -14.14
N ASP A 100 17.77 13.10 -13.30
CA ASP A 100 16.78 12.15 -12.79
C ASP A 100 15.66 12.82 -11.98
N ALA A 101 15.97 13.88 -11.22
CA ALA A 101 14.95 14.64 -10.49
C ALA A 101 13.97 15.34 -11.46
N MET A 102 14.49 15.91 -12.56
CA MET A 102 13.65 16.51 -13.59
C MET A 102 12.84 15.45 -14.36
N ALA A 103 13.44 14.29 -14.65
CA ALA A 103 12.75 13.15 -15.25
C ALA A 103 11.57 12.68 -14.39
N TYR A 104 11.77 12.61 -13.07
CA TYR A 104 10.72 12.31 -12.11
C TYR A 104 9.55 13.31 -12.21
N LEU A 105 9.84 14.61 -12.19
CA LEU A 105 8.80 15.65 -12.26
C LEU A 105 8.03 15.62 -13.56
N VAL A 106 8.71 15.39 -14.70
CA VAL A 106 8.07 15.24 -16.02
C VAL A 106 7.11 14.05 -16.05
N ASN A 107 7.45 12.96 -15.39
CA ASN A 107 6.58 11.77 -15.31
C ASN A 107 5.44 11.97 -14.31
N MET A 108 5.67 12.66 -13.21
CA MET A 108 4.63 12.87 -12.18
C MET A 108 3.59 13.93 -12.58
N ALA A 109 3.99 15.01 -13.23
CA ALA A 109 3.10 16.12 -13.53
C ALA A 109 1.83 15.72 -14.31
N PRO A 110 1.89 14.97 -15.44
CA PRO A 110 0.68 14.55 -16.15
C PRO A 110 -0.21 13.63 -15.30
N ARG A 111 0.38 12.78 -14.45
CA ARG A 111 -0.36 11.92 -13.52
C ARG A 111 -1.12 12.74 -12.48
N LEU A 112 -0.48 13.74 -11.88
CA LEU A 112 -1.10 14.63 -10.90
C LEU A 112 -2.25 15.44 -11.51
N VAL A 113 -2.12 15.87 -12.77
CA VAL A 113 -3.22 16.55 -13.50
C VAL A 113 -4.40 15.60 -13.71
N GLU A 114 -4.16 14.36 -14.12
CA GLU A 114 -5.23 13.35 -14.25
C GLU A 114 -5.87 13.00 -12.90
N LEU A 115 -5.09 12.90 -11.83
CA LEU A 115 -5.62 12.65 -10.49
C LEU A 115 -6.51 13.79 -10.00
N HIS A 116 -6.17 15.03 -10.34
CA HIS A 116 -7.08 16.16 -10.09
C HIS A 116 -8.37 16.07 -10.92
N ARG A 117 -8.30 15.65 -12.21
CA ARG A 117 -9.48 15.47 -13.06
C ARG A 117 -10.47 14.47 -12.46
N VAL A 118 -9.98 13.30 -12.04
CA VAL A 118 -10.84 12.21 -11.54
C VAL A 118 -11.41 12.45 -10.15
N LEU A 119 -10.81 13.34 -9.34
CA LEU A 119 -11.34 13.68 -8.02
C LEU A 119 -12.67 14.43 -8.10
N LYS A 120 -13.63 14.06 -7.26
CA LYS A 120 -14.85 14.82 -7.03
C LYS A 120 -14.55 16.20 -6.39
N PRO A 121 -15.43 17.21 -6.52
CA PRO A 121 -15.28 18.49 -5.81
C PRO A 121 -15.13 18.32 -4.30
N THR A 122 -15.75 17.28 -3.72
CA THR A 122 -15.67 16.91 -2.30
C THR A 122 -14.46 16.07 -1.95
N GLY A 123 -13.62 15.71 -2.93
CA GLY A 123 -12.52 14.78 -2.77
C GLY A 123 -11.21 15.42 -2.30
N SER A 124 -10.30 14.58 -1.84
CA SER A 124 -8.97 14.95 -1.34
C SER A 124 -7.87 14.09 -1.95
N LEU A 125 -6.66 14.64 -2.04
CA LEU A 125 -5.45 13.95 -2.49
C LEU A 125 -4.41 13.98 -1.38
N TYR A 126 -3.79 12.81 -1.13
CA TYR A 126 -2.65 12.63 -0.22
C TYR A 126 -1.48 12.05 -1.00
N LEU A 127 -0.43 12.84 -1.19
CA LEU A 127 0.79 12.43 -1.86
C LEU A 127 1.87 12.15 -0.82
N HIS A 128 2.29 10.90 -0.73
CA HIS A 128 3.36 10.45 0.14
C HIS A 128 4.70 10.56 -0.59
N CYS A 129 5.67 11.19 -0.02
CA CYS A 129 7.01 11.36 -0.61
C CYS A 129 8.08 11.52 0.47
N ASP A 130 9.33 11.37 0.07
CA ASP A 130 10.44 11.71 0.93
C ASP A 130 10.77 13.22 0.88
N PRO A 131 11.54 13.75 1.85
CA PRO A 131 11.93 15.15 1.86
C PRO A 131 12.76 15.61 0.65
N THR A 132 13.30 14.69 -0.17
CA THR A 132 14.14 15.04 -1.33
C THR A 132 13.32 15.68 -2.44
N MET A 133 12.11 15.13 -2.68
CA MET A 133 11.24 15.57 -3.79
C MET A 133 10.01 16.35 -3.32
N SER A 134 9.67 16.34 -2.02
CA SER A 134 8.44 16.93 -1.48
C SER A 134 8.25 18.39 -1.87
N HIS A 135 9.29 19.21 -1.84
CA HIS A 135 9.20 20.64 -2.15
C HIS A 135 8.87 20.92 -3.60
N TYR A 136 9.44 20.14 -4.55
CA TYR A 136 9.14 20.27 -5.98
C TYR A 136 7.72 19.79 -6.29
N LEU A 137 7.31 18.69 -5.69
CA LEU A 137 5.95 18.16 -5.82
C LEU A 137 4.92 19.13 -5.23
N LYS A 138 5.25 19.80 -4.11
CA LYS A 138 4.40 20.84 -3.50
C LYS A 138 4.12 21.97 -4.48
N VAL A 139 5.14 22.46 -5.19
CA VAL A 139 4.98 23.53 -6.18
C VAL A 139 4.12 23.07 -7.38
N LEU A 140 4.31 21.84 -7.87
CA LEU A 140 3.43 21.29 -8.92
C LEU A 140 1.98 21.19 -8.45
N LEU A 141 1.75 20.68 -7.23
CA LEU A 141 0.42 20.56 -6.65
C LEU A 141 -0.24 21.94 -6.44
N ASP A 142 0.51 22.96 -6.06
CA ASP A 142 -0.01 24.34 -6.00
C ASP A 142 -0.49 24.83 -7.36
N GLY A 143 0.23 24.49 -8.43
CA GLY A 143 -0.17 24.82 -9.80
C GLY A 143 -1.39 24.05 -10.31
N ILE A 144 -1.65 22.85 -9.78
CA ILE A 144 -2.75 21.97 -10.19
C ILE A 144 -4.01 22.21 -9.35
N PHE A 145 -3.87 22.26 -8.02
CA PHE A 145 -4.97 22.32 -7.07
C PHE A 145 -5.30 23.75 -6.59
N ASP A 146 -4.47 24.73 -6.86
CA ASP A 146 -4.43 26.05 -6.24
C ASP A 146 -3.92 25.99 -4.77
N VAL A 147 -3.04 26.93 -4.41
CA VAL A 147 -2.44 27.03 -3.06
C VAL A 147 -3.50 27.14 -1.95
N ARG A 148 -4.68 27.70 -2.23
CA ARG A 148 -5.80 27.82 -1.28
C ARG A 148 -6.41 26.47 -0.88
N ASN A 149 -6.19 25.44 -1.67
CA ASN A 149 -6.68 24.10 -1.45
C ASN A 149 -5.66 23.19 -0.76
N PHE A 150 -4.46 23.69 -0.48
CA PHE A 150 -3.51 23.02 0.40
C PHE A 150 -4.09 22.92 1.81
N ARG A 151 -4.01 21.74 2.40
CA ARG A 151 -4.53 21.46 3.74
C ARG A 151 -3.41 21.32 4.77
N ASN A 152 -2.54 20.35 4.58
CA ASN A 152 -1.44 20.07 5.52
C ASN A 152 -0.22 19.49 4.80
N GLU A 153 0.94 19.75 5.36
CA GLU A 153 2.12 18.93 5.24
C GLU A 153 2.17 18.04 6.48
N ILE A 154 1.94 16.74 6.31
CA ILE A 154 1.96 15.78 7.39
C ILE A 154 3.37 15.19 7.47
N ILE A 155 3.96 15.21 8.65
CA ILE A 155 5.27 14.62 8.94
C ILE A 155 5.04 13.29 9.64
N TRP A 156 5.36 12.20 8.95
CA TRP A 156 5.27 10.87 9.53
C TRP A 156 6.65 10.36 9.95
N GLU A 157 6.85 10.14 11.25
CA GLU A 157 8.09 9.58 11.79
C GLU A 157 8.15 8.07 11.51
N ARG A 158 9.11 7.67 10.64
CA ARG A 158 9.30 6.25 10.25
C ARG A 158 10.13 5.47 11.26
N VAL A 159 11.21 6.04 11.73
CA VAL A 159 12.17 5.39 12.61
C VAL A 159 12.72 6.40 13.60
N ALA A 160 12.97 5.95 14.84
CA ALA A 160 13.70 6.77 15.79
C ALA A 160 15.10 7.10 15.24
N ALA A 161 15.54 8.34 15.42
CA ALA A 161 16.86 8.77 15.01
C ALA A 161 17.94 7.91 15.68
N LYS A 162 18.75 7.20 14.90
CA LYS A 162 19.88 6.42 15.40
C LYS A 162 21.17 7.21 15.22
N GLY A 163 21.99 7.21 16.25
CA GLY A 163 23.32 7.83 16.19
C GLY A 163 24.13 7.26 15.03
N SER A 164 24.68 8.13 14.19
CA SER A 164 25.57 7.75 13.12
C SER A 164 26.74 8.73 13.06
N LYS A 165 27.85 8.29 12.49
CA LYS A 165 29.02 9.15 12.23
C LYS A 165 28.79 10.13 11.06
N MET A 166 27.54 10.43 10.71
CA MET A 166 27.20 11.32 9.61
C MET A 166 27.39 12.79 10.01
N LYS A 167 27.80 13.62 9.05
CA LYS A 167 27.92 15.08 9.22
C LYS A 167 26.59 15.84 9.09
N ARG A 168 25.45 15.14 9.22
CA ARG A 168 24.09 15.69 9.13
C ARG A 168 23.14 14.94 10.06
N LEU A 169 22.00 15.54 10.37
CA LEU A 169 20.94 14.87 11.11
C LEU A 169 20.41 13.67 10.31
N PRO A 170 20.12 12.53 10.97
CA PRO A 170 19.51 11.38 10.31
C PRO A 170 18.12 11.73 9.80
N ALA A 171 17.80 11.31 8.56
CA ALA A 171 16.46 11.42 8.01
C ALA A 171 15.59 10.29 8.61
N ASN A 172 14.60 10.66 9.39
CA ASN A 172 13.75 9.72 10.12
C ASN A 172 12.25 9.83 9.78
N HIS A 173 11.88 10.69 8.83
CA HIS A 173 10.48 10.93 8.46
C HIS A 173 10.26 10.91 6.96
N ASP A 174 9.01 10.71 6.60
CA ASP A 174 8.44 10.99 5.27
C ASP A 174 7.46 12.14 5.37
N VAL A 175 7.15 12.74 4.22
CA VAL A 175 6.21 13.85 4.07
C VAL A 175 4.97 13.34 3.33
N ILE A 176 3.79 13.73 3.81
CA ILE A 176 2.54 13.50 3.09
C ILE A 176 1.89 14.86 2.83
N LEU A 177 1.81 15.24 1.55
CA LEU A 177 1.18 16.48 1.12
C LEU A 177 -0.32 16.25 0.94
N ALA A 178 -1.15 16.99 1.69
CA ALA A 178 -2.60 16.88 1.66
C ALA A 178 -3.23 18.08 0.95
N TYR A 179 -4.03 17.80 -0.08
CA TYR A 179 -4.80 18.77 -0.84
C TYR A 179 -6.27 18.38 -0.91
N ALA A 180 -7.15 19.35 -0.89
CA ALA A 180 -8.55 19.18 -1.26
C ALA A 180 -8.76 19.62 -2.71
N LYS A 181 -9.76 19.06 -3.41
CA LYS A 181 -10.11 19.58 -4.74
C LYS A 181 -10.80 20.92 -4.66
N SER A 182 -11.59 21.14 -3.60
CA SER A 182 -12.30 22.40 -3.38
C SER A 182 -12.50 22.67 -1.88
N LYS A 183 -13.17 23.79 -1.57
CA LYS A 183 -13.59 24.12 -0.19
C LYS A 183 -14.64 23.15 0.37
N ASP A 184 -15.35 22.42 -0.49
CA ASP A 184 -16.43 21.51 -0.14
C ASP A 184 -15.92 20.07 0.14
N ALA A 185 -14.59 19.87 0.20
CA ALA A 185 -13.98 18.59 0.51
C ALA A 185 -14.40 18.08 1.89
N LYS A 186 -14.66 16.78 1.96
CA LYS A 186 -15.00 16.10 3.21
C LYS A 186 -13.83 16.14 4.18
N TRP A 187 -14.14 16.37 5.45
CA TRP A 187 -13.16 16.31 6.53
C TRP A 187 -13.81 15.85 7.83
N TYR A 188 -13.25 14.83 8.44
CA TYR A 188 -13.68 14.27 9.72
C TYR A 188 -12.56 14.41 10.75
N GLU A 189 -12.92 14.87 11.94
CA GLU A 189 -11.98 15.06 13.03
C GLU A 189 -11.42 13.70 13.50
N ILE A 190 -10.11 13.56 13.48
CA ILE A 190 -9.41 12.37 13.95
C ILE A 190 -8.90 12.63 15.36
N THR A 191 -9.12 11.66 16.23
CA THR A 191 -8.60 11.66 17.59
C THR A 191 -7.74 10.42 17.85
N THR A 192 -6.59 10.61 18.49
CA THR A 192 -5.79 9.51 19.03
C THR A 192 -6.30 9.20 20.43
N PRO A 193 -6.79 7.97 20.69
CA PRO A 193 -7.22 7.56 22.02
C PRO A 193 -6.14 7.83 23.07
N TYR A 194 -6.54 8.16 24.29
CA TYR A 194 -5.60 8.24 25.40
C TYR A 194 -5.18 6.83 25.82
N ASP A 195 -3.86 6.59 25.94
CA ASP A 195 -3.33 5.42 26.63
C ASP A 195 -3.20 5.77 28.11
N PRO A 196 -3.94 5.10 29.01
CA PRO A 196 -3.86 5.37 30.45
C PRO A 196 -2.47 5.16 31.06
N ASP A 197 -1.67 4.27 30.44
CA ASP A 197 -0.34 3.88 30.90
C ASP A 197 0.77 4.76 30.32
N ASP A 198 0.49 5.49 29.21
CA ASP A 198 1.45 6.38 28.53
C ASP A 198 0.84 7.79 28.30
N LEU A 199 0.53 8.49 29.37
CA LEU A 199 0.01 9.84 29.33
C LEU A 199 1.14 10.87 29.28
N ASP A 200 1.06 11.81 28.34
CA ASP A 200 1.91 13.00 28.39
C ASP A 200 1.70 13.79 29.69
N ALA A 201 2.76 14.50 30.14
CA ALA A 201 2.77 15.21 31.41
C ALA A 201 1.60 16.20 31.58
N LYS A 202 1.13 16.84 30.48
CA LYS A 202 0.02 17.78 30.48
C LYS A 202 -1.31 17.06 30.71
N THR A 203 -1.53 15.94 30.04
CA THR A 203 -2.73 15.10 30.19
C THR A 203 -2.75 14.44 31.58
N ALA A 204 -1.64 13.89 32.06
CA ALA A 204 -1.52 13.32 33.40
C ALA A 204 -1.83 14.36 34.48
N THR A 205 -1.34 15.58 34.34
CA THR A 205 -1.66 16.70 35.27
C THR A 205 -3.13 17.08 35.22
N LYS A 206 -3.74 17.08 34.03
CA LYS A 206 -5.15 17.43 33.83
C LYS A 206 -6.09 16.38 34.41
N TYR A 207 -5.78 15.08 34.25
CA TYR A 207 -6.57 13.93 34.73
C TYR A 207 -5.88 13.28 35.95
N ARG A 208 -5.57 14.10 36.95
CA ARG A 208 -4.79 13.72 38.14
C ARG A 208 -5.56 12.92 39.19
N HIS A 209 -6.90 12.98 39.14
CA HIS A 209 -7.73 12.26 40.10
C HIS A 209 -7.94 10.81 39.63
N VAL A 210 -8.05 9.91 40.58
CA VAL A 210 -8.34 8.49 40.35
C VAL A 210 -9.48 8.11 41.29
N ASP A 211 -10.49 7.40 40.81
CA ASP A 211 -11.58 6.90 41.63
C ASP A 211 -11.23 5.52 42.26
N GLU A 212 -12.20 4.93 42.99
CA GLU A 212 -12.03 3.65 43.67
C GLU A 212 -11.83 2.48 42.70
N ASP A 213 -12.31 2.60 41.45
CA ASP A 213 -12.14 1.61 40.40
C ASP A 213 -10.83 1.79 39.60
N GLY A 214 -10.00 2.78 39.97
CA GLY A 214 -8.75 3.08 39.31
C GLY A 214 -8.89 3.95 38.03
N ARG A 215 -10.08 4.48 37.73
CA ARG A 215 -10.34 5.31 36.56
C ARG A 215 -9.85 6.74 36.79
N ARG A 216 -9.06 7.24 35.82
CA ARG A 216 -8.57 8.63 35.87
C ARG A 216 -9.66 9.62 35.45
N TYR A 217 -9.79 10.73 36.21
CA TYR A 217 -10.72 11.78 35.90
C TYR A 217 -10.16 13.18 36.21
N ARG A 218 -10.82 14.17 35.62
CA ARG A 218 -10.64 15.58 35.96
C ARG A 218 -11.95 16.21 36.42
N LEU A 219 -11.85 17.31 37.14
CA LEU A 219 -12.98 18.14 37.49
C LEU A 219 -13.18 19.23 36.44
N GLY A 220 -14.42 19.46 36.07
CA GLY A 220 -14.82 20.45 35.09
C GLY A 220 -15.89 21.42 35.60
N PRO A 221 -15.94 22.66 35.12
CA PRO A 221 -16.87 23.68 35.62
C PRO A 221 -18.30 23.37 35.18
N LEU A 222 -19.24 23.40 36.13
CA LEU A 222 -20.69 23.33 35.91
C LEU A 222 -21.35 24.69 35.82
N LEU A 223 -20.67 25.78 36.20
CA LEU A 223 -21.20 27.11 36.10
C LEU A 223 -21.38 27.56 34.65
N HIS A 224 -22.53 28.14 34.35
CA HIS A 224 -22.74 28.81 33.08
C HIS A 224 -21.91 30.13 33.04
N PRO A 225 -21.25 30.46 31.91
CA PRO A 225 -20.46 31.69 31.81
C PRO A 225 -21.27 32.96 32.11
N GLU A 226 -22.52 32.97 31.66
CA GLU A 226 -23.43 34.11 31.86
C GLU A 226 -24.33 33.86 33.06
N GLN A 227 -23.89 34.31 34.23
CA GLN A 227 -24.68 34.20 35.44
C GLN A 227 -25.90 35.13 35.40
N GLY A 228 -27.06 34.64 35.86
CA GLY A 228 -28.31 35.43 35.98
C GLY A 228 -29.10 35.64 34.67
N LYS A 229 -28.55 35.33 33.51
CA LYS A 229 -29.24 35.57 32.22
C LYS A 229 -30.17 34.45 31.75
N ARG A 230 -30.20 33.31 32.44
CA ARG A 230 -30.96 32.11 32.05
C ARG A 230 -31.76 31.58 33.24
N PRO A 231 -33.01 32.07 33.47
CA PRO A 231 -33.79 31.71 34.63
C PRO A 231 -34.01 30.20 34.80
N ASN A 232 -34.23 29.46 33.71
CA ASN A 232 -34.44 27.99 33.72
C ASN A 232 -33.22 27.18 34.18
N LEU A 233 -32.04 27.77 34.13
CA LEU A 233 -30.77 27.15 34.57
C LEU A 233 -30.33 27.70 35.93
N HIS A 234 -31.09 28.60 36.55
CA HIS A 234 -30.77 29.18 37.85
C HIS A 234 -31.55 28.46 38.95
N TYR A 235 -30.87 27.60 39.68
CA TYR A 235 -31.48 26.81 40.74
C TYR A 235 -30.43 26.41 41.80
N GLU A 236 -30.93 25.92 42.92
CA GLU A 236 -30.09 25.40 44.00
C GLU A 236 -29.60 23.96 43.69
N LEU A 237 -28.29 23.72 43.88
CA LEU A 237 -27.63 22.42 43.75
C LEU A 237 -26.67 22.24 44.93
N LEU A 238 -26.83 21.21 45.72
CA LEU A 238 -25.99 20.87 46.89
C LEU A 238 -25.72 22.09 47.79
N GLY A 239 -26.77 22.89 48.06
CA GLY A 239 -26.71 24.09 48.92
C GLY A 239 -26.10 25.31 48.24
N VAL A 240 -25.90 25.32 46.92
CA VAL A 240 -25.35 26.44 46.16
C VAL A 240 -26.33 26.86 45.08
N THR A 241 -26.82 28.11 45.11
CA THR A 241 -27.70 28.65 44.08
C THR A 241 -26.89 29.45 43.05
N ARG A 242 -26.87 28.99 41.79
CA ARG A 242 -26.13 29.58 40.66
C ARG A 242 -26.84 29.28 39.33
N THR A 243 -26.39 29.89 38.26
CA THR A 243 -26.80 29.52 36.90
C THR A 243 -25.86 28.44 36.39
N TRP A 244 -26.44 27.27 36.10
CA TRP A 244 -25.69 26.05 35.75
C TRP A 244 -25.65 25.84 34.23
N ARG A 245 -24.79 24.97 33.75
CA ARG A 245 -24.69 24.59 32.32
C ARG A 245 -25.80 23.63 31.90
N TRP A 246 -26.39 22.90 32.85
CA TRP A 246 -27.38 21.87 32.58
C TRP A 246 -28.71 22.20 33.27
N GLU A 247 -29.78 21.68 32.68
CA GLU A 247 -31.09 21.74 33.29
C GLU A 247 -31.17 20.88 34.55
N LYS A 248 -32.04 21.19 35.44
CA LYS A 248 -32.16 20.55 36.77
C LYS A 248 -32.33 19.04 36.71
N PRO A 249 -33.19 18.43 35.84
CA PRO A 249 -33.32 16.96 35.78
C PRO A 249 -32.03 16.25 35.37
N ARG A 250 -31.30 16.79 34.40
CA ARG A 250 -30.01 16.27 33.99
C ARG A 250 -28.96 16.36 35.10
N MET A 251 -29.00 17.45 35.83
CA MET A 251 -28.08 17.69 36.95
C MET A 251 -28.31 16.70 38.09
N GLU A 252 -29.59 16.51 38.48
CA GLU A 252 -30.00 15.57 39.54
C GLU A 252 -29.59 14.14 39.18
N LYS A 253 -29.78 13.74 37.93
CA LYS A 253 -29.31 12.44 37.44
C LYS A 253 -27.78 12.32 37.55
N ALA A 254 -27.04 13.34 37.15
CA ALA A 254 -25.58 13.34 37.23
C ALA A 254 -25.07 13.30 38.69
N VAL A 255 -25.77 13.91 39.63
CA VAL A 255 -25.47 13.81 41.06
C VAL A 255 -25.70 12.38 41.55
N ALA A 256 -26.84 11.76 41.19
CA ALA A 256 -27.16 10.38 41.57
C ALA A 256 -26.15 9.36 41.01
N GLU A 257 -25.59 9.63 39.84
CA GLU A 257 -24.56 8.81 39.18
C GLU A 257 -23.13 9.12 39.69
N GLY A 258 -22.95 9.96 40.72
CA GLY A 258 -21.62 10.35 41.20
C GLY A 258 -20.79 11.20 40.21
N ARG A 259 -21.46 11.77 39.20
CA ARG A 259 -20.81 12.59 38.14
C ARG A 259 -20.67 14.06 38.54
N VAL A 260 -21.18 14.46 39.66
CA VAL A 260 -21.07 15.80 40.25
C VAL A 260 -20.56 15.68 41.65
N VAL A 261 -19.46 16.32 41.94
CA VAL A 261 -18.80 16.30 43.24
C VAL A 261 -18.65 17.69 43.81
N GLN A 262 -18.74 17.81 45.13
CA GLN A 262 -18.51 19.04 45.86
C GLN A 262 -17.35 18.86 46.83
N SER A 263 -16.29 19.66 46.68
CA SER A 263 -15.06 19.50 47.50
C SER A 263 -15.26 19.80 48.97
N ALA A 264 -16.24 20.63 49.31
CA ALA A 264 -16.69 20.91 50.67
C ALA A 264 -18.10 21.55 50.65
N PRO A 265 -18.90 21.45 51.70
CA PRO A 265 -20.20 22.09 51.81
C PRO A 265 -20.11 23.60 51.46
N GLY A 266 -21.02 24.08 50.58
CA GLY A 266 -21.07 25.46 50.13
C GLY A 266 -20.05 25.84 49.02
N LYS A 267 -19.15 24.97 48.63
CA LYS A 267 -18.30 25.15 47.45
C LYS A 267 -19.07 24.82 46.16
N VAL A 268 -18.70 25.45 45.08
CA VAL A 268 -19.35 25.19 43.78
C VAL A 268 -19.07 23.74 43.36
N PRO A 269 -20.13 22.95 43.08
CA PRO A 269 -19.96 21.62 42.55
C PRO A 269 -19.28 21.62 41.16
N GLU A 270 -18.53 20.52 40.90
CA GLU A 270 -17.79 20.33 39.65
C GLU A 270 -18.19 19.00 39.01
N GLN A 271 -18.12 18.93 37.69
CA GLN A 271 -18.38 17.71 36.93
C GLN A 271 -17.17 16.78 36.97
N VAL A 272 -17.40 15.49 37.22
CA VAL A 272 -16.43 14.44 37.00
C VAL A 272 -16.40 14.09 35.53
N MET A 273 -15.23 14.19 34.91
CA MET A 273 -14.99 13.88 33.48
C MET A 273 -13.91 12.81 33.40
N TYR A 274 -14.29 11.58 33.09
CA TYR A 274 -13.37 10.47 32.98
C TYR A 274 -12.53 10.53 31.72
N LEU A 275 -11.29 10.06 31.78
CA LEU A 275 -10.33 10.01 30.68
C LEU A 275 -10.77 9.02 29.59
N ASP A 276 -11.24 7.86 30.01
CA ASP A 276 -11.69 6.76 29.15
C ASP A 276 -13.01 7.06 28.41
N GLU A 277 -13.74 8.07 28.83
CA GLU A 277 -14.96 8.57 28.16
C GLU A 277 -14.66 9.70 27.15
N GLN A 278 -13.42 10.16 27.07
CA GLN A 278 -13.03 11.18 26.10
C GLN A 278 -12.72 10.52 24.77
N LYS A 279 -13.05 11.19 23.68
CA LYS A 279 -12.75 10.74 22.31
C LYS A 279 -11.25 10.59 22.02
N GLY A 280 -10.40 11.11 22.90
CA GLY A 280 -8.96 11.14 22.69
C GLY A 280 -8.42 12.57 22.50
N ARG A 281 -7.15 12.66 22.16
CA ARG A 281 -6.50 13.91 21.78
C ARG A 281 -6.67 14.13 20.29
N LEU A 282 -6.99 15.37 19.89
CA LEU A 282 -7.02 15.74 18.48
C LEU A 282 -5.66 15.44 17.82
N THR A 283 -5.69 14.71 16.72
CA THR A 283 -4.48 14.35 15.98
C THR A 283 -3.99 15.55 15.20
N GLY A 284 -2.74 15.94 15.41
CA GLY A 284 -2.05 16.99 14.65
C GLY A 284 -1.46 16.45 13.34
N ASP A 285 -0.62 17.25 12.70
CA ASP A 285 0.05 16.90 11.44
C ASP A 285 1.46 16.31 11.62
N VAL A 286 1.91 16.10 12.84
CA VAL A 286 3.13 15.34 13.16
C VAL A 286 2.73 14.00 13.77
N TRP A 287 2.92 12.92 12.99
CA TRP A 287 2.50 11.57 13.35
C TRP A 287 3.68 10.74 13.83
N THR A 288 3.76 10.54 15.14
CA THR A 288 4.78 9.72 15.81
C THR A 288 4.19 8.44 16.40
N ASP A 289 2.87 8.33 16.40
CA ASP A 289 2.09 7.24 16.99
C ASP A 289 1.79 6.09 16.01
N VAL A 290 2.08 6.28 14.72
CA VAL A 290 1.94 5.23 13.70
C VAL A 290 3.31 4.63 13.41
N ASN A 291 3.60 3.48 14.01
CA ASN A 291 4.87 2.81 13.85
C ASN A 291 5.02 2.17 12.46
N VAL A 292 6.24 2.15 11.92
CA VAL A 292 6.57 1.34 10.74
C VAL A 292 6.47 -0.15 11.05
N LEU A 293 6.26 -0.93 10.00
CA LEU A 293 6.23 -2.39 10.12
C LEU A 293 7.62 -2.93 10.47
N ASN A 294 7.76 -3.44 11.67
CA ASN A 294 8.96 -4.18 12.06
C ASN A 294 9.00 -5.57 11.40
N SER A 295 10.13 -6.27 11.52
CA SER A 295 10.33 -7.59 10.89
C SER A 295 9.37 -8.68 11.41
N GLN A 296 8.71 -8.47 12.54
CA GLN A 296 7.80 -9.41 13.20
C GLN A 296 6.33 -8.98 13.10
N ALA A 297 6.03 -7.86 12.44
CA ALA A 297 4.66 -7.39 12.29
C ALA A 297 3.81 -8.42 11.52
N ALA A 298 2.63 -8.75 12.06
CA ALA A 298 1.73 -9.76 11.48
C ALA A 298 1.23 -9.38 10.08
N GLU A 299 1.09 -8.09 9.80
CA GLU A 299 0.64 -7.56 8.51
C GLU A 299 1.76 -7.45 7.46
N ARG A 300 3.02 -7.77 7.82
CA ARG A 300 4.16 -7.64 6.93
C ARG A 300 4.17 -8.73 5.86
N LEU A 301 4.08 -8.31 4.59
CA LEU A 301 4.10 -9.20 3.42
C LEU A 301 5.51 -9.40 2.83
N GLY A 302 6.52 -8.73 3.37
CA GLY A 302 7.89 -8.76 2.81
C GLY A 302 8.09 -7.80 1.62
N TYR A 303 7.11 -7.00 1.29
CA TYR A 303 7.23 -5.96 0.27
C TYR A 303 8.04 -4.77 0.84
N PRO A 304 9.09 -4.30 0.15
CA PRO A 304 10.08 -3.38 0.74
C PRO A 304 9.52 -2.04 1.18
N THR A 305 8.51 -1.52 0.49
CA THR A 305 7.91 -0.20 0.70
C THR A 305 6.54 -0.28 1.37
N GLN A 306 6.17 -1.43 1.94
CA GLN A 306 4.87 -1.60 2.58
C GLN A 306 4.66 -0.58 3.68
N LYS A 307 3.58 0.20 3.56
CA LYS A 307 3.14 1.13 4.60
C LYS A 307 2.27 0.41 5.65
N PRO A 308 2.24 0.89 6.89
CA PRO A 308 1.34 0.36 7.92
C PRO A 308 -0.13 0.58 7.56
N LEU A 309 -0.99 -0.41 7.84
CA LEU A 309 -2.43 -0.30 7.59
C LEU A 309 -3.05 0.89 8.34
N ALA A 310 -2.64 1.12 9.59
CA ALA A 310 -3.10 2.22 10.42
C ALA A 310 -2.86 3.61 9.81
N LEU A 311 -1.80 3.78 8.99
CA LEU A 311 -1.53 5.03 8.28
C LEU A 311 -2.63 5.34 7.27
N LEU A 312 -3.00 4.32 6.48
CA LEU A 312 -4.01 4.44 5.44
C LEU A 312 -5.42 4.52 6.03
N GLU A 313 -5.71 3.74 7.06
CA GLU A 313 -6.98 3.82 7.80
C GLU A 313 -7.24 5.25 8.29
N ARG A 314 -6.25 5.88 8.91
CA ARG A 314 -6.34 7.26 9.40
C ARG A 314 -6.68 8.27 8.29
N ILE A 315 -6.02 8.17 7.13
CA ILE A 315 -6.27 9.05 5.98
C ILE A 315 -7.68 8.83 5.42
N ILE A 316 -8.07 7.56 5.25
CA ILE A 316 -9.37 7.17 4.69
C ILE A 316 -10.51 7.64 5.61
N GLU A 317 -10.40 7.40 6.92
CA GLU A 317 -11.41 7.82 7.90
C GLU A 317 -11.56 9.35 7.99
N ALA A 318 -10.45 10.09 7.80
CA ALA A 318 -10.47 11.55 7.84
C ALA A 318 -11.23 12.20 6.68
N THR A 319 -11.39 11.52 5.55
CA THR A 319 -11.77 12.18 4.29
C THR A 319 -12.86 11.47 3.50
N THR A 320 -13.33 10.30 3.96
CA THR A 320 -14.32 9.50 3.23
C THR A 320 -15.39 8.91 4.14
N ASP A 321 -16.55 8.62 3.55
CA ASP A 321 -17.64 7.83 4.14
C ASP A 321 -17.61 6.37 3.65
N PRO A 322 -18.26 5.42 4.35
CA PRO A 322 -18.51 4.09 3.82
C PRO A 322 -19.20 4.16 2.44
N GLY A 323 -18.68 3.40 1.47
CA GLY A 323 -19.16 3.42 0.08
C GLY A 323 -18.47 4.43 -0.84
N ASP A 324 -17.72 5.40 -0.32
CA ASP A 324 -16.89 6.31 -1.12
C ASP A 324 -15.76 5.55 -1.85
N VAL A 325 -15.25 6.13 -2.93
CA VAL A 325 -14.23 5.53 -3.80
C VAL A 325 -12.84 6.04 -3.43
N VAL A 326 -11.96 5.12 -3.07
CA VAL A 326 -10.52 5.37 -2.80
C VAL A 326 -9.70 4.88 -3.98
N LEU A 327 -8.88 5.72 -4.56
CA LEU A 327 -7.95 5.40 -5.66
C LEU A 327 -6.51 5.42 -5.17
N ASP A 328 -5.77 4.34 -5.44
CA ASP A 328 -4.32 4.29 -5.31
C ASP A 328 -3.68 3.94 -6.67
N PRO A 329 -3.06 4.92 -7.35
CA PRO A 329 -2.46 4.71 -8.67
C PRO A 329 -1.05 4.09 -8.63
N PHE A 330 -0.49 3.82 -7.43
CA PHE A 330 0.78 3.16 -7.20
C PHE A 330 0.63 2.14 -6.06
N CYS A 331 -0.35 1.24 -6.20
CA CYS A 331 -0.86 0.48 -5.07
C CYS A 331 0.09 -0.59 -4.49
N GLY A 332 1.22 -0.91 -5.15
CA GLY A 332 2.26 -1.79 -4.64
C GLY A 332 1.71 -3.09 -4.05
N CYS A 333 1.93 -3.33 -2.76
CA CYS A 333 1.38 -4.52 -2.08
C CYS A 333 -0.07 -4.36 -1.58
N GLY A 334 -0.77 -3.28 -1.96
CA GLY A 334 -2.20 -3.09 -1.73
C GLY A 334 -2.59 -2.71 -0.30
N THR A 335 -1.76 -1.98 0.43
CA THR A 335 -2.13 -1.55 1.79
C THR A 335 -3.33 -0.60 1.77
N THR A 336 -3.39 0.34 0.81
CA THR A 336 -4.53 1.24 0.62
C THR A 336 -5.80 0.48 0.24
N VAL A 337 -5.67 -0.51 -0.66
CA VAL A 337 -6.77 -1.39 -1.09
C VAL A 337 -7.36 -2.15 0.10
N ASP A 338 -6.50 -2.74 0.93
CA ASP A 338 -6.89 -3.49 2.13
C ASP A 338 -7.54 -2.58 3.18
N ALA A 339 -6.98 -1.38 3.43
CA ALA A 339 -7.57 -0.40 4.33
C ALA A 339 -8.96 0.05 3.86
N ALA A 340 -9.13 0.37 2.58
CA ALA A 340 -10.40 0.75 2.00
C ALA A 340 -11.44 -0.38 2.10
N GLN A 341 -11.04 -1.61 1.76
CA GLN A 341 -11.89 -2.80 1.90
C GLN A 341 -12.34 -3.02 3.35
N LYS A 342 -11.42 -2.94 4.30
CA LYS A 342 -11.69 -3.12 5.73
C LYS A 342 -12.67 -2.08 6.27
N LEU A 343 -12.57 -0.85 5.81
CA LEU A 343 -13.40 0.28 6.23
C LEU A 343 -14.72 0.40 5.44
N GLY A 344 -15.03 -0.54 4.56
CA GLY A 344 -16.26 -0.53 3.76
C GLY A 344 -16.29 0.54 2.66
N ARG A 345 -15.13 1.00 2.20
CA ARG A 345 -14.98 1.88 1.05
C ARG A 345 -14.85 1.05 -0.22
N ARG A 346 -15.27 1.61 -1.34
CA ARG A 346 -14.93 1.10 -2.66
C ARG A 346 -13.48 1.48 -2.97
N TRP A 347 -12.82 0.69 -3.81
CA TRP A 347 -11.42 0.99 -4.13
C TRP A 347 -11.09 0.72 -5.60
N ILE A 348 -10.13 1.46 -6.09
CA ILE A 348 -9.47 1.29 -7.38
C ILE A 348 -7.97 1.25 -7.11
N GLY A 349 -7.34 0.12 -7.42
CA GLY A 349 -5.88 -0.04 -7.34
C GLY A 349 -5.27 -0.12 -8.74
N ILE A 350 -4.14 0.53 -8.96
CA ILE A 350 -3.39 0.45 -10.22
C ILE A 350 -1.94 0.13 -9.90
N ASP A 351 -1.36 -0.87 -10.56
CA ASP A 351 0.08 -1.13 -10.50
C ASP A 351 0.62 -1.57 -11.86
N ILE A 352 1.85 -1.17 -12.15
CA ILE A 352 2.52 -1.51 -13.39
C ILE A 352 3.11 -2.93 -13.38
N THR A 353 3.30 -3.52 -12.18
CA THR A 353 3.92 -4.83 -12.03
C THR A 353 2.91 -5.94 -11.77
N TYR A 354 3.06 -7.06 -12.48
CA TYR A 354 2.22 -8.24 -12.25
C TYR A 354 2.38 -8.80 -10.83
N ILE A 355 3.59 -8.70 -10.26
CA ILE A 355 3.89 -9.17 -8.91
C ILE A 355 3.04 -8.46 -7.87
N SER A 356 2.90 -7.14 -7.97
CA SER A 356 2.05 -6.34 -7.09
C SER A 356 0.58 -6.75 -7.22
N VAL A 357 0.08 -6.85 -8.45
CA VAL A 357 -1.32 -7.23 -8.71
C VAL A 357 -1.65 -8.62 -8.14
N ASP A 358 -0.79 -9.61 -8.37
CA ASP A 358 -0.94 -10.96 -7.84
C ASP A 358 -0.86 -10.99 -6.30
N LEU A 359 0.03 -10.19 -5.72
CA LEU A 359 0.16 -10.02 -4.28
C LEU A 359 -1.11 -9.45 -3.64
N ILE A 360 -1.70 -8.42 -4.26
CA ILE A 360 -2.96 -7.82 -3.80
C ILE A 360 -4.09 -8.82 -3.82
N ILE A 361 -4.26 -9.55 -4.92
CA ILE A 361 -5.29 -10.58 -5.05
C ILE A 361 -5.19 -11.58 -3.91
N LYS A 362 -4.01 -12.14 -3.69
CA LYS A 362 -3.77 -13.15 -2.65
C LYS A 362 -3.91 -12.60 -1.23
N ARG A 363 -3.52 -11.34 -1.01
CA ARG A 363 -3.74 -10.64 0.26
C ARG A 363 -5.23 -10.55 0.57
N LEU A 364 -6.04 -10.12 -0.40
CA LEU A 364 -7.49 -10.02 -0.24
C LEU A 364 -8.13 -11.39 0.02
N GLU A 365 -7.78 -12.41 -0.77
CA GLU A 365 -8.27 -13.79 -0.58
C GLU A 365 -7.88 -14.34 0.80
N HIS A 366 -6.64 -14.11 1.23
CA HIS A 366 -6.20 -14.56 2.55
C HIS A 366 -6.93 -13.86 3.71
N THR A 367 -7.16 -12.54 3.58
CA THR A 367 -7.75 -11.73 4.66
C THR A 367 -9.27 -11.92 4.74
N TYR A 368 -9.96 -11.97 3.59
CA TYR A 368 -11.43 -11.94 3.52
C TYR A 368 -12.05 -13.26 3.02
N GLY A 369 -11.22 -14.23 2.64
CA GLY A 369 -11.65 -15.51 2.06
C GLY A 369 -11.90 -15.44 0.54
N ASP A 370 -12.03 -16.60 -0.11
CA ASP A 370 -12.08 -16.70 -1.57
C ASP A 370 -13.26 -15.96 -2.21
N ALA A 371 -14.37 -15.81 -1.48
CA ALA A 371 -15.57 -15.10 -1.96
C ALA A 371 -15.30 -13.61 -2.28
N ILE A 372 -14.24 -13.00 -1.73
CA ILE A 372 -13.84 -11.63 -2.04
C ILE A 372 -13.58 -11.45 -3.54
N ARG A 373 -13.18 -12.51 -4.25
CA ARG A 373 -12.85 -12.50 -5.67
C ARG A 373 -14.02 -12.05 -6.56
N GLU A 374 -15.24 -12.26 -6.12
CA GLU A 374 -16.46 -11.86 -6.82
C GLU A 374 -16.76 -10.36 -6.69
N THR A 375 -16.14 -9.68 -5.73
CA THR A 375 -16.40 -8.27 -5.41
C THR A 375 -15.55 -7.28 -6.21
N PHE A 376 -14.54 -7.76 -6.93
CA PHE A 376 -13.67 -6.90 -7.74
C PHE A 376 -13.33 -7.52 -9.09
N GLU A 377 -12.94 -6.66 -10.02
CA GLU A 377 -12.47 -7.04 -11.35
C GLU A 377 -10.98 -6.71 -11.51
N VAL A 378 -10.27 -7.57 -12.26
CA VAL A 378 -8.86 -7.34 -12.61
C VAL A 378 -8.77 -7.12 -14.11
N THR A 379 -8.23 -5.96 -14.49
CA THR A 379 -8.11 -5.55 -15.90
C THR A 379 -6.63 -5.37 -16.26
N GLY A 380 -6.27 -5.67 -17.51
CA GLY A 380 -4.90 -5.52 -18.04
C GLY A 380 -4.06 -6.79 -18.00
N ILE A 381 -4.43 -7.79 -17.20
CA ILE A 381 -3.79 -9.11 -17.26
C ILE A 381 -4.23 -9.80 -18.56
N PRO A 382 -3.27 -10.34 -19.37
CA PRO A 382 -3.61 -11.05 -20.58
C PRO A 382 -4.61 -12.19 -20.34
N GLN A 383 -5.75 -12.16 -21.03
CA GLN A 383 -6.77 -13.19 -20.98
C GLN A 383 -6.78 -14.09 -22.22
N ASP A 384 -6.08 -13.66 -23.26
CA ASP A 384 -5.92 -14.38 -24.52
C ASP A 384 -4.52 -14.18 -25.10
N LEU A 385 -4.23 -14.93 -26.18
CA LEU A 385 -2.92 -14.90 -26.82
C LEU A 385 -2.61 -13.53 -27.47
N ALA A 386 -3.63 -12.82 -27.94
CA ALA A 386 -3.44 -11.49 -28.54
C ALA A 386 -3.04 -10.46 -27.48
N ALA A 387 -3.68 -10.49 -26.31
CA ALA A 387 -3.32 -9.65 -25.18
C ALA A 387 -1.93 -10.00 -24.62
N ALA A 388 -1.55 -11.29 -24.61
CA ALA A 388 -0.22 -11.73 -24.24
C ALA A 388 0.85 -11.22 -25.21
N GLN A 389 0.58 -11.25 -26.52
CA GLN A 389 1.46 -10.69 -27.54
C GLN A 389 1.57 -9.16 -27.38
N ALA A 390 0.46 -8.46 -27.15
CA ALA A 390 0.47 -7.02 -26.93
C ALA A 390 1.27 -6.64 -25.67
N LEU A 391 1.21 -7.44 -24.60
CA LEU A 391 2.05 -7.26 -23.42
C LEU A 391 3.53 -7.43 -23.77
N PHE A 392 3.90 -8.47 -24.51
CA PHE A 392 5.27 -8.69 -24.96
C PHE A 392 5.79 -7.55 -25.83
N ASP A 393 4.99 -7.07 -26.78
CA ASP A 393 5.37 -5.99 -27.70
C ASP A 393 5.55 -4.65 -26.96
N ARG A 394 4.79 -4.43 -25.89
CA ARG A 394 4.86 -3.24 -25.04
C ARG A 394 6.01 -3.32 -24.03
N ASP A 395 6.11 -4.42 -23.34
CA ASP A 395 7.06 -4.65 -22.25
C ASP A 395 7.42 -6.14 -22.16
N PRO A 396 8.50 -6.56 -22.87
CA PRO A 396 8.95 -7.95 -22.85
C PRO A 396 9.25 -8.47 -21.45
N PHE A 397 9.72 -7.61 -20.56
CA PHE A 397 10.12 -7.99 -19.21
C PHE A 397 8.91 -8.27 -18.30
N GLU A 398 7.89 -7.44 -18.33
CA GLU A 398 6.63 -7.72 -17.63
C GLU A 398 5.92 -8.93 -18.22
N PHE A 399 6.04 -9.17 -19.53
CA PHE A 399 5.57 -10.40 -20.13
C PHE A 399 6.29 -11.64 -19.56
N GLU A 400 7.62 -11.61 -19.42
CA GLU A 400 8.41 -12.69 -18.82
C GLU A 400 7.99 -12.93 -17.37
N ARG A 401 7.85 -11.89 -16.58
CA ARG A 401 7.38 -11.97 -15.18
C ARG A 401 6.00 -12.61 -15.07
N TRP A 402 5.07 -12.15 -15.88
CA TRP A 402 3.72 -12.71 -15.94
C TRP A 402 3.75 -14.20 -16.36
N ALA A 403 4.47 -14.55 -17.42
CA ALA A 403 4.56 -15.91 -17.92
C ALA A 403 5.16 -16.88 -16.88
N VAL A 404 6.23 -16.48 -16.20
CA VAL A 404 6.87 -17.25 -15.11
C VAL A 404 5.88 -17.52 -13.97
N SER A 405 5.08 -16.54 -13.60
CA SER A 405 4.12 -16.67 -12.51
C SER A 405 2.97 -17.63 -12.81
N LEU A 406 2.60 -17.83 -14.10
CA LEU A 406 1.54 -18.75 -14.51
C LEU A 406 1.82 -20.21 -14.10
N ILE A 407 3.09 -20.58 -13.90
CA ILE A 407 3.50 -21.94 -13.44
C ILE A 407 3.93 -21.95 -11.97
N GLY A 408 3.63 -20.89 -11.20
CA GLY A 408 3.99 -20.80 -9.80
C GLY A 408 5.48 -20.68 -9.54
N ALA A 409 6.26 -20.25 -10.52
CA ALA A 409 7.68 -19.94 -10.38
C ALA A 409 7.86 -18.45 -10.03
N GLN A 410 9.03 -18.13 -9.55
CA GLN A 410 9.44 -16.81 -9.14
C GLN A 410 10.24 -16.15 -10.25
N PRO A 411 9.83 -14.99 -10.78
CA PRO A 411 10.60 -14.24 -11.76
C PRO A 411 11.96 -13.80 -11.21
N ASN A 412 12.96 -13.70 -12.09
CA ASN A 412 14.27 -13.19 -11.72
C ASN A 412 14.26 -11.66 -11.57
N ALA A 413 15.10 -11.17 -10.66
CA ALA A 413 15.22 -9.74 -10.36
C ALA A 413 16.01 -8.95 -11.41
N LYS A 414 16.98 -9.55 -12.08
CA LYS A 414 17.91 -8.87 -13.00
C LYS A 414 17.82 -9.43 -14.41
N GLN A 415 17.81 -8.53 -15.40
CA GLN A 415 17.83 -8.86 -16.82
C GLN A 415 19.24 -9.22 -17.35
N VAL A 416 20.30 -8.80 -16.69
CA VAL A 416 21.67 -8.88 -17.22
C VAL A 416 22.49 -9.88 -16.45
N GLY A 417 23.04 -10.87 -17.15
CA GLY A 417 23.95 -11.87 -16.57
C GLY A 417 23.31 -13.14 -16.01
N ASP A 418 22.00 -13.35 -16.22
CA ASP A 418 21.23 -14.50 -15.74
C ASP A 418 21.30 -15.75 -16.66
N LYS A 419 22.12 -15.69 -17.73
CA LYS A 419 22.29 -16.77 -18.71
C LYS A 419 20.99 -17.24 -19.36
N GLY A 420 20.04 -16.30 -19.57
CA GLY A 420 18.75 -16.56 -20.22
C GLY A 420 17.75 -17.32 -19.34
N ILE A 421 17.86 -17.19 -18.02
CA ILE A 421 16.89 -17.71 -17.06
C ILE A 421 16.02 -16.56 -16.56
N ASP A 422 14.72 -16.67 -16.77
CA ASP A 422 13.75 -15.63 -16.47
C ASP A 422 13.01 -15.88 -15.16
N GLY A 423 13.13 -17.10 -14.59
CA GLY A 423 12.55 -17.43 -13.31
C GLY A 423 13.04 -18.73 -12.68
N VAL A 424 12.74 -18.91 -11.39
CA VAL A 424 13.10 -20.09 -10.59
C VAL A 424 11.91 -20.56 -9.77
N GLY A 425 11.54 -21.80 -9.93
CA GLY A 425 10.59 -22.46 -9.03
C GLY A 425 11.29 -23.40 -8.06
N ARG A 426 10.67 -23.65 -6.90
CA ARG A 426 11.21 -24.48 -5.83
C ARG A 426 10.18 -25.51 -5.37
N PHE A 427 10.64 -26.67 -4.92
CA PHE A 427 9.81 -27.76 -4.40
C PHE A 427 10.55 -28.53 -3.28
N MET A 428 9.80 -29.30 -2.47
CA MET A 428 10.38 -30.11 -1.40
C MET A 428 11.11 -31.32 -1.98
N LEU A 429 12.36 -31.55 -1.58
CA LEU A 429 13.10 -32.78 -1.89
C LEU A 429 12.85 -33.86 -0.84
N ASP A 430 12.64 -33.47 0.44
CA ASP A 430 12.44 -34.39 1.56
C ASP A 430 11.58 -33.73 2.65
N GLY A 431 11.15 -34.53 3.62
CA GLY A 431 10.41 -34.04 4.80
C GLY A 431 11.28 -33.31 5.84
N LYS A 432 12.59 -33.15 5.59
CA LYS A 432 13.58 -32.56 6.53
C LYS A 432 14.07 -31.18 6.12
N GLY A 433 13.43 -30.58 5.09
CA GLY A 433 13.73 -29.21 4.66
C GLY A 433 14.66 -29.09 3.44
N GLY A 434 15.00 -30.20 2.79
CA GLY A 434 15.71 -30.21 1.50
C GLY A 434 14.84 -29.55 0.41
N VAL A 435 15.42 -28.60 -0.36
CA VAL A 435 14.73 -27.84 -1.41
C VAL A 435 15.34 -28.10 -2.77
N GLY A 436 14.52 -28.62 -3.70
CA GLY A 436 14.86 -28.70 -5.12
C GLY A 436 14.41 -27.43 -5.86
N LYS A 437 15.00 -27.21 -7.05
CA LYS A 437 14.63 -26.09 -7.92
C LYS A 437 14.47 -26.51 -9.36
N PHE A 438 13.62 -25.79 -10.08
CA PHE A 438 13.52 -25.80 -11.52
C PHE A 438 13.75 -24.41 -12.08
N LEU A 439 14.31 -24.31 -13.27
CA LEU A 439 14.59 -23.06 -13.95
C LEU A 439 13.54 -22.81 -15.03
N VAL A 440 13.21 -21.56 -15.26
CA VAL A 440 12.26 -21.14 -16.30
C VAL A 440 12.95 -20.20 -17.27
N SER A 441 12.79 -20.47 -18.55
CA SER A 441 13.16 -19.54 -19.62
C SER A 441 11.93 -19.21 -20.45
N VAL A 442 11.72 -17.92 -20.73
CA VAL A 442 10.58 -17.39 -21.47
C VAL A 442 11.03 -16.82 -22.81
N LYS A 443 10.31 -17.11 -23.88
CA LYS A 443 10.61 -16.63 -25.21
C LYS A 443 9.35 -16.07 -25.89
N GLY A 444 9.27 -14.75 -25.97
CA GLY A 444 8.17 -14.03 -26.62
C GLY A 444 8.37 -13.83 -28.13
N GLY A 445 9.57 -14.07 -28.65
CA GLY A 445 9.90 -13.85 -30.07
C GLY A 445 9.26 -14.86 -31.02
N LYS A 446 9.24 -14.49 -32.33
CA LYS A 446 8.59 -15.29 -33.39
C LYS A 446 9.32 -16.60 -33.72
N THR A 447 10.58 -16.77 -33.33
CA THR A 447 11.42 -17.91 -33.74
C THR A 447 12.01 -18.61 -32.55
N LEU A 448 11.63 -19.88 -32.36
CA LEU A 448 12.25 -20.79 -31.42
C LEU A 448 13.29 -21.63 -32.16
N ASN A 449 14.44 -21.88 -31.53
CA ASN A 449 15.49 -22.72 -32.08
C ASN A 449 16.04 -23.72 -31.04
N PRO A 450 16.62 -24.83 -31.47
CA PRO A 450 17.17 -25.85 -30.55
C PRO A 450 18.32 -25.35 -29.67
N GLY A 451 18.98 -24.25 -30.04
CA GLY A 451 20.02 -23.60 -29.22
C GLY A 451 19.49 -23.15 -27.87
N MET A 452 18.30 -22.53 -27.85
CA MET A 452 17.64 -22.08 -26.63
C MET A 452 17.39 -23.22 -25.62
N VAL A 453 17.05 -24.41 -26.13
CA VAL A 453 16.87 -25.61 -25.31
C VAL A 453 18.20 -26.10 -24.73
N ARG A 454 19.26 -26.08 -25.55
CA ARG A 454 20.61 -26.48 -25.11
C ARG A 454 21.16 -25.51 -24.06
N ASP A 455 20.94 -24.22 -24.23
CA ASP A 455 21.34 -23.18 -23.28
C ASP A 455 20.65 -23.40 -21.94
N LEU A 456 19.30 -23.61 -21.95
CA LEU A 456 18.53 -23.96 -20.76
C LEU A 456 19.07 -25.25 -20.10
N GLN A 457 19.31 -26.31 -20.88
CA GLN A 457 19.89 -27.57 -20.37
C GLN A 457 21.26 -27.37 -19.73
N GLY A 458 22.12 -26.60 -20.37
CA GLY A 458 23.43 -26.24 -19.84
C GLY A 458 23.33 -25.51 -18.51
N THR A 459 22.40 -24.55 -18.40
CA THR A 459 22.18 -23.80 -17.17
C THR A 459 21.54 -24.66 -16.06
N VAL A 460 20.60 -25.55 -16.39
CA VAL A 460 20.04 -26.55 -15.44
C VAL A 460 21.15 -27.37 -14.81
N LYS A 461 22.07 -27.88 -15.61
CA LYS A 461 23.25 -28.65 -15.12
C LYS A 461 24.19 -27.77 -14.28
N ALA A 462 24.55 -26.61 -14.79
CA ALA A 462 25.48 -25.69 -14.13
C ALA A 462 24.99 -25.16 -12.77
N GLN A 463 23.70 -25.04 -12.62
CA GLN A 463 23.08 -24.57 -11.38
C GLN A 463 22.55 -25.69 -10.48
N ASP A 464 22.81 -26.94 -10.79
CA ASP A 464 22.30 -28.11 -10.06
C ASP A 464 20.76 -28.02 -9.84
N ALA A 465 20.03 -27.70 -10.92
CA ALA A 465 18.59 -27.69 -10.91
C ALA A 465 18.03 -29.04 -11.41
N ALA A 466 16.89 -29.44 -10.88
CA ALA A 466 16.25 -30.70 -11.24
C ALA A 466 15.65 -30.68 -12.65
N MET A 467 15.11 -29.50 -13.05
CA MET A 467 14.35 -29.36 -14.29
C MET A 467 14.51 -27.95 -14.89
N GLY A 468 14.26 -27.88 -16.21
CA GLY A 468 14.15 -26.61 -16.97
C GLY A 468 12.86 -26.58 -17.75
N ILE A 469 12.13 -25.45 -17.62
CA ILE A 469 10.87 -25.21 -18.30
C ILE A 469 11.08 -24.09 -19.32
N LEU A 470 10.80 -24.35 -20.60
CA LEU A 470 10.76 -23.34 -21.64
C LEU A 470 9.31 -22.91 -21.87
N ILE A 471 9.02 -21.65 -21.65
CA ILE A 471 7.70 -21.05 -21.95
C ILE A 471 7.83 -20.23 -23.24
N SER A 472 6.85 -20.30 -24.15
CA SER A 472 6.89 -19.51 -25.37
C SER A 472 5.52 -19.00 -25.81
N LEU A 473 5.52 -17.86 -26.54
CA LEU A 473 4.33 -17.38 -27.25
C LEU A 473 4.01 -18.22 -28.48
N THR A 474 5.04 -18.70 -29.17
CA THR A 474 4.90 -19.42 -30.44
C THR A 474 5.02 -20.94 -30.23
N GLU A 475 4.43 -21.71 -31.14
CA GLU A 475 4.54 -23.15 -31.16
C GLU A 475 6.00 -23.60 -31.42
N PRO A 476 6.46 -24.72 -30.84
CA PRO A 476 7.79 -25.20 -31.00
C PRO A 476 8.03 -25.77 -32.41
N THR A 477 9.22 -25.55 -32.94
CA THR A 477 9.67 -26.27 -34.15
C THR A 477 9.98 -27.74 -33.83
N ARG A 478 9.98 -28.61 -34.83
CA ARG A 478 10.36 -30.04 -34.65
C ARG A 478 11.69 -30.17 -33.95
N GLY A 479 12.70 -29.38 -34.34
CA GLY A 479 14.02 -29.44 -33.70
C GLY A 479 14.02 -29.03 -32.23
N VAL A 480 13.13 -28.09 -31.80
CA VAL A 480 12.93 -27.72 -30.40
C VAL A 480 12.30 -28.91 -29.64
N THR A 481 11.25 -29.51 -30.21
CA THR A 481 10.58 -30.68 -29.61
C THR A 481 11.55 -31.85 -29.44
N ASP A 482 12.33 -32.15 -30.48
CA ASP A 482 13.34 -33.22 -30.43
C ASP A 482 14.38 -32.93 -29.33
N ALA A 483 14.86 -31.67 -29.21
CA ALA A 483 15.82 -31.30 -28.18
C ALA A 483 15.25 -31.43 -26.76
N ILE A 484 13.97 -31.09 -26.54
CA ILE A 484 13.27 -31.26 -25.27
C ILE A 484 13.20 -32.77 -24.90
N HIS A 485 12.81 -33.62 -25.84
CA HIS A 485 12.69 -35.06 -25.58
C HIS A 485 14.03 -35.73 -25.22
N HIS A 486 15.15 -35.18 -25.68
CA HIS A 486 16.50 -35.68 -25.32
C HIS A 486 16.99 -35.18 -23.96
N GLY A 487 16.19 -34.38 -23.22
CA GLY A 487 16.55 -33.80 -21.92
C GLY A 487 16.78 -34.81 -20.80
N GLY A 488 16.22 -36.01 -20.94
CA GLY A 488 16.28 -37.06 -19.91
C GLY A 488 15.19 -36.91 -18.83
N VAL A 489 15.33 -37.72 -17.78
CA VAL A 489 14.36 -37.85 -16.69
C VAL A 489 15.07 -37.61 -15.36
N TRP A 490 14.45 -36.83 -14.49
CA TRP A 490 14.84 -36.66 -13.10
C TRP A 490 13.82 -37.37 -12.19
N THR A 491 14.29 -38.13 -11.20
CA THR A 491 13.43 -38.87 -10.28
C THR A 491 13.46 -38.23 -8.91
N HIS A 492 12.29 -37.89 -8.38
CA HIS A 492 12.16 -37.29 -7.05
C HIS A 492 12.65 -38.28 -5.97
N PRO A 493 13.55 -37.87 -5.06
CA PRO A 493 14.25 -38.81 -4.16
C PRO A 493 13.30 -39.50 -3.17
N VAL A 494 12.21 -38.86 -2.75
CA VAL A 494 11.26 -39.41 -1.78
C VAL A 494 10.08 -40.11 -2.47
N THR A 495 9.38 -39.41 -3.37
CA THR A 495 8.15 -39.95 -3.99
C THR A 495 8.44 -40.96 -5.10
N ARG A 496 9.68 -41.04 -5.57
CA ARG A 496 10.10 -41.89 -6.71
C ARG A 496 9.38 -41.56 -8.02
N THR A 497 8.65 -40.46 -8.07
CA THR A 497 7.99 -39.98 -9.29
C THR A 497 9.04 -39.45 -10.26
N ALA A 498 8.92 -39.84 -11.52
CA ALA A 498 9.80 -39.41 -12.61
C ALA A 498 9.21 -38.14 -13.29
N PHE A 499 10.07 -37.15 -13.53
CA PHE A 499 9.72 -35.91 -14.21
C PHE A 499 10.68 -35.66 -15.38
N PRO A 500 10.23 -35.19 -16.55
CA PRO A 500 11.12 -34.77 -17.63
C PRO A 500 12.06 -33.64 -17.16
N VAL A 501 13.36 -33.78 -17.43
CA VAL A 501 14.34 -32.73 -17.06
C VAL A 501 14.10 -31.45 -17.84
N LEU A 502 13.71 -31.55 -19.12
CA LEU A 502 13.33 -30.41 -19.95
C LEU A 502 11.88 -30.54 -20.37
N GLN A 503 11.16 -29.43 -20.30
CA GLN A 503 9.78 -29.36 -20.72
C GLN A 503 9.52 -28.04 -21.47
N HIS A 504 8.63 -28.11 -22.44
CA HIS A 504 8.14 -26.91 -23.15
C HIS A 504 6.64 -26.79 -22.98
N VAL A 505 6.19 -25.56 -22.78
CA VAL A 505 4.77 -25.21 -22.70
C VAL A 505 4.54 -23.86 -23.37
N THR A 506 3.49 -23.73 -24.17
CA THR A 506 3.13 -22.45 -24.77
C THR A 506 2.27 -21.61 -23.81
N ILE A 507 2.28 -20.30 -23.99
CA ILE A 507 1.32 -19.40 -23.29
C ILE A 507 -0.11 -19.85 -23.56
N LYS A 508 -0.41 -20.26 -24.79
CA LYS A 508 -1.72 -20.79 -25.16
C LYS A 508 -2.09 -22.02 -24.33
N ASP A 509 -1.18 -22.96 -24.16
CA ASP A 509 -1.40 -24.14 -23.31
C ASP A 509 -1.65 -23.77 -21.86
N LEU A 510 -0.86 -22.83 -21.30
CA LEU A 510 -1.02 -22.36 -19.94
C LEU A 510 -2.37 -21.68 -19.72
N MET A 511 -2.83 -20.87 -20.66
CA MET A 511 -4.16 -20.22 -20.64
C MET A 511 -5.31 -21.24 -20.72
N GLN A 512 -5.10 -22.38 -21.41
CA GLN A 512 -6.04 -23.49 -21.46
C GLN A 512 -6.00 -24.39 -20.22
N GLY A 513 -5.21 -24.04 -19.21
CA GLY A 513 -5.08 -24.78 -17.96
C GLY A 513 -4.07 -25.93 -18.00
N LYS A 514 -3.36 -26.17 -19.12
CA LYS A 514 -2.25 -27.13 -19.15
C LYS A 514 -1.12 -26.64 -18.27
N ARG A 515 -0.42 -27.55 -17.62
CA ARG A 515 0.70 -27.22 -16.72
C ARG A 515 1.89 -28.16 -17.00
N PRO A 516 3.14 -27.69 -16.84
CA PRO A 516 4.28 -28.60 -16.86
C PRO A 516 4.18 -29.61 -15.72
N GLN A 517 4.79 -30.76 -15.92
CA GLN A 517 4.86 -31.81 -14.89
C GLN A 517 5.91 -31.43 -13.86
N LEU A 518 5.45 -30.97 -12.70
CA LEU A 518 6.30 -30.51 -11.61
C LEU A 518 5.94 -31.23 -10.31
N PRO A 519 6.90 -31.45 -9.40
CA PRO A 519 6.61 -31.83 -8.04
C PRO A 519 5.72 -30.76 -7.39
N PRO A 520 4.92 -31.09 -6.36
CA PRO A 520 4.15 -30.10 -5.63
C PRO A 520 5.06 -28.95 -5.19
N THR A 521 4.82 -27.77 -5.71
CA THR A 521 5.64 -26.60 -5.40
C THR A 521 5.39 -26.14 -3.97
N MET A 522 6.45 -25.90 -3.23
CA MET A 522 6.39 -25.35 -1.86
C MET A 522 5.98 -23.88 -1.82
N PHE A 523 5.82 -23.28 -2.97
CA PHE A 523 5.73 -21.85 -3.07
C PHE A 523 4.28 -21.39 -2.92
N LYS A 524 3.93 -21.07 -1.68
CA LYS A 524 3.05 -19.92 -1.44
C LYS A 524 3.98 -18.70 -1.52
N PRO A 525 3.87 -17.82 -2.51
CA PRO A 525 4.77 -16.67 -2.68
C PRO A 525 4.65 -15.64 -1.56
N TYR A 526 3.89 -15.94 -0.53
CA TYR A 526 3.51 -15.06 0.56
C TYR A 526 3.85 -15.72 1.88
N ILE A 527 4.49 -14.97 2.76
CA ILE A 527 4.48 -15.27 4.18
C ILE A 527 3.00 -15.28 4.56
N GLU A 528 2.49 -16.42 5.06
CA GLU A 528 1.16 -16.43 5.69
C GLU A 528 1.22 -15.39 6.82
N ALA A 529 0.64 -14.22 6.59
CA ALA A 529 0.35 -13.29 7.65
C ALA A 529 -0.49 -14.09 8.66
N LYS A 530 0.00 -14.25 9.88
CA LYS A 530 -0.75 -14.96 10.92
C LYS A 530 -2.13 -14.34 10.94
N LYS A 531 -3.18 -15.17 10.73
CA LYS A 531 -4.57 -14.73 10.79
C LYS A 531 -4.74 -13.96 12.08
N GLN A 532 -4.88 -12.65 12.00
CA GLN A 532 -5.39 -11.88 13.13
C GLN A 532 -6.82 -12.37 13.30
N LYS A 533 -7.11 -12.99 14.46
CA LYS A 533 -8.50 -13.19 14.86
C LYS A 533 -9.15 -11.81 14.79
N PRO A 534 -10.28 -11.66 14.08
CA PRO A 534 -11.01 -10.39 14.14
C PRO A 534 -11.20 -10.11 15.64
N LYS A 535 -10.76 -8.93 16.09
CA LYS A 535 -11.19 -8.44 17.41
C LYS A 535 -12.70 -8.49 17.32
N GLN A 536 -13.33 -9.31 18.14
CA GLN A 536 -14.76 -9.25 18.35
C GLN A 536 -15.06 -7.78 18.66
N VAL A 537 -15.69 -7.11 17.72
CA VAL A 537 -16.36 -5.84 18.00
C VAL A 537 -17.34 -6.23 19.09
N ALA A 538 -17.10 -5.76 20.31
CA ALA A 538 -18.06 -5.89 21.37
C ALA A 538 -19.35 -5.28 20.83
N ASP A 539 -20.38 -6.11 20.63
CA ASP A 539 -21.74 -5.68 20.39
C ASP A 539 -22.15 -4.79 21.58
N GLY A 540 -22.02 -3.50 21.39
CA GLY A 540 -22.25 -2.45 22.34
C GLY A 540 -23.14 -1.38 21.73
N LEU A 541 -24.43 -1.70 21.66
CA LEU A 541 -25.54 -0.78 21.94
C LEU A 541 -25.45 0.63 21.34
N PHE A 542 -26.08 0.80 20.18
CA PHE A 542 -26.92 1.98 19.96
C PHE A 542 -28.38 1.57 19.99
N PRO A 543 -29.18 1.97 21.00
CA PRO A 543 -30.63 2.08 20.83
C PRO A 543 -30.93 3.38 20.11
N LEU A 544 -31.95 3.33 19.26
CA LEU A 544 -32.61 4.38 18.48
C LEU A 544 -32.80 5.71 19.20
#